data_2de2ae64203da1fa9859a84a04e95595
#
_entry.id   2de2ae64203da1fa9859a84a04e95595
#
_cell.length_a   1.000
_cell.length_b   1.000
_cell.length_c   1.000
_cell.angle_alpha   90.00
_cell.angle_beta   90.00
_cell.angle_gamma   90.00
#
_symmetry.space_group_name_H-M   'P 1'
#
loop_
_entity.id
_entity.type
_entity.pdbx_description
1 polymer ?
#
loop_
_entity_poly.entity_id
_entity_poly.type
_entity_poly.pdbx_seq_one_letter_code
_entity_poly.pdbx_strand_id
1 'polypeptide(L)'
;MVWKNPWYNPALPHHTPDGFRNLSETEHQPGDVERWRKARRAAGLPLAPQGGYAAFIDNWWQRATISGEDDRVWWLGHTSMLLRLDGAFLLIDPVFSQRASPVSFSGPQRKTPPSLSVNELPALDAILISHNHYDHLDKRTLRALVKRFPDVTLFVPLGLGDWCRRRGVRHV
;
A
#
# COMPACT_ATOMS: atom_id res chain seq x y z
N MET A 1 -15.18 -17.84 19.12
CA MET A 1 -15.43 -16.49 19.66
C MET A 1 -15.52 -15.52 18.50
N VAL A 2 -16.65 -14.81 18.37
CA VAL A 2 -16.75 -13.74 17.36
C VAL A 2 -15.94 -12.56 17.88
N TRP A 3 -15.05 -12.01 17.04
CA TRP A 3 -14.27 -10.82 17.39
C TRP A 3 -15.22 -9.64 17.68
N LYS A 4 -14.99 -8.91 18.75
CA LYS A 4 -15.74 -7.70 19.08
C LYS A 4 -14.85 -6.47 18.85
N ASN A 5 -15.41 -5.46 18.23
CA ASN A 5 -14.70 -4.21 17.95
C ASN A 5 -14.46 -3.42 19.25
N PRO A 6 -13.21 -3.35 19.77
CA PRO A 6 -12.92 -2.64 21.01
C PRO A 6 -13.01 -1.12 20.85
N TRP A 7 -13.10 -0.62 19.61
CA TRP A 7 -13.24 0.82 19.29
C TRP A 7 -14.66 1.17 18.87
N TYR A 8 -15.63 0.27 19.08
CA TYR A 8 -17.01 0.52 18.70
C TYR A 8 -17.55 1.79 19.36
N ASN A 9 -18.01 2.72 18.54
CA ASN A 9 -18.71 3.92 18.96
C ASN A 9 -20.04 4.02 18.18
N PRO A 10 -21.19 3.87 18.85
CA PRO A 10 -22.49 3.89 18.17
C PRO A 10 -22.85 5.26 17.57
N ALA A 11 -22.19 6.34 17.96
CA ALA A 11 -22.37 7.66 17.36
C ALA A 11 -21.71 7.79 15.98
N LEU A 12 -20.83 6.84 15.60
CA LEU A 12 -20.13 6.86 14.32
C LEU A 12 -20.76 5.84 13.36
N PRO A 13 -21.38 6.29 12.25
CA PRO A 13 -22.16 5.42 11.38
C PRO A 13 -21.37 4.32 10.67
N HIS A 14 -20.06 4.47 10.56
CA HIS A 14 -19.16 3.46 9.99
C HIS A 14 -18.63 2.44 11.01
N HIS A 15 -18.93 2.59 12.31
CA HIS A 15 -18.60 1.61 13.34
C HIS A 15 -19.70 0.57 13.50
N THR A 16 -19.30 -0.71 13.62
CA THR A 16 -20.19 -1.82 13.97
C THR A 16 -19.66 -2.57 15.20
N PRO A 17 -20.49 -3.29 15.96
CA PRO A 17 -20.04 -4.05 17.13
C PRO A 17 -18.97 -5.10 16.81
N ASP A 18 -18.89 -5.54 15.56
CA ASP A 18 -18.00 -6.58 15.04
C ASP A 18 -17.03 -6.08 13.97
N GLY A 19 -16.92 -4.74 13.77
CA GLY A 19 -15.98 -4.19 12.79
C GLY A 19 -16.25 -2.76 12.39
N PHE A 20 -16.08 -2.53 11.09
CA PHE A 20 -16.33 -1.26 10.42
C PHE A 20 -17.04 -1.55 9.09
N ARG A 21 -17.84 -0.60 8.61
CA ARG A 21 -18.52 -0.67 7.32
C ARG A 21 -18.26 0.57 6.49
N ASN A 22 -18.37 0.46 5.18
CA ASN A 22 -18.40 1.63 4.32
C ASN A 22 -19.70 2.44 4.55
N LEU A 23 -19.60 3.76 4.43
CA LEU A 23 -20.79 4.64 4.52
C LEU A 23 -21.68 4.52 3.29
N SER A 24 -21.10 4.21 2.13
CA SER A 24 -21.82 3.85 0.91
C SER A 24 -21.95 2.33 0.81
N GLU A 25 -23.10 1.86 0.37
CA GLU A 25 -23.28 0.44 0.04
C GLU A 25 -22.35 0.06 -1.10
N THR A 26 -21.59 -1.02 -0.91
CA THR A 26 -20.79 -1.63 -1.96
C THR A 26 -21.61 -2.81 -2.51
N GLU A 27 -21.86 -2.82 -3.81
CA GLU A 27 -22.58 -3.91 -4.50
C GLU A 27 -21.76 -5.20 -4.64
N HIS A 28 -20.68 -5.36 -3.86
CA HIS A 28 -19.85 -6.56 -3.93
C HIS A 28 -20.59 -7.78 -3.41
N GLN A 29 -20.72 -8.77 -4.29
CA GLN A 29 -21.35 -10.04 -3.98
C GLN A 29 -20.31 -11.16 -3.79
N PRO A 30 -20.58 -12.13 -2.91
CA PRO A 30 -19.73 -13.31 -2.83
C PRO A 30 -19.52 -13.96 -4.21
N GLY A 31 -18.27 -14.25 -4.56
CA GLY A 31 -17.90 -14.84 -5.85
C GLY A 31 -17.65 -13.87 -7.01
N ASP A 32 -17.72 -12.54 -6.80
CA ASP A 32 -17.45 -11.56 -7.86
C ASP A 32 -16.07 -11.74 -8.50
N VAL A 33 -15.04 -11.95 -7.69
CA VAL A 33 -13.67 -12.17 -8.18
C VAL A 33 -13.59 -13.43 -9.05
N GLU A 34 -14.31 -14.48 -8.68
CA GLU A 34 -14.37 -15.73 -9.46
C GLU A 34 -15.09 -15.49 -10.80
N ARG A 35 -16.24 -14.81 -10.79
CA ARG A 35 -16.99 -14.42 -12.00
C ARG A 35 -16.13 -13.56 -12.92
N TRP A 36 -15.43 -12.56 -12.37
CA TRP A 36 -14.51 -11.72 -13.12
C TRP A 36 -13.36 -12.52 -13.75
N ARG A 37 -12.71 -13.43 -13.01
CA ARG A 37 -11.65 -14.29 -13.52
C ARG A 37 -12.15 -15.19 -14.65
N LYS A 38 -13.36 -15.77 -14.51
CA LYS A 38 -14.00 -16.59 -15.53
C LYS A 38 -14.29 -15.78 -16.79
N ALA A 39 -14.88 -14.59 -16.66
CA ALA A 39 -15.16 -13.69 -17.76
C ALA A 39 -13.88 -13.27 -18.52
N ARG A 40 -12.81 -12.92 -17.80
CA ARG A 40 -11.51 -12.61 -18.42
C ARG A 40 -10.95 -13.78 -19.24
N ARG A 41 -11.02 -15.01 -18.70
CA ARG A 41 -10.58 -16.21 -19.43
C ARG A 41 -11.43 -16.47 -20.67
N ALA A 42 -12.73 -16.35 -20.53
CA ALA A 42 -13.66 -16.54 -21.66
C ALA A 42 -13.44 -15.51 -22.78
N ALA A 43 -13.08 -14.27 -22.42
CA ALA A 43 -12.75 -13.21 -23.36
C ALA A 43 -11.33 -13.31 -23.94
N GLY A 44 -10.53 -14.33 -23.59
CA GLY A 44 -9.15 -14.50 -24.08
C GLY A 44 -8.21 -13.37 -23.67
N LEU A 45 -8.53 -12.63 -22.59
CA LEU A 45 -7.70 -11.48 -22.16
C LEU A 45 -6.35 -11.96 -21.64
N PRO A 46 -5.25 -11.32 -22.07
CA PRO A 46 -3.90 -11.75 -21.70
C PRO A 46 -3.63 -11.59 -20.21
N LEU A 47 -2.81 -12.48 -19.66
CA LEU A 47 -2.33 -12.44 -18.26
C LEU A 47 -1.07 -11.57 -18.09
N ALA A 48 -0.42 -11.20 -19.18
CA ALA A 48 0.78 -10.36 -19.21
C ALA A 48 0.68 -9.36 -20.38
N PRO A 49 1.43 -8.25 -20.33
CA PRO A 49 1.58 -7.34 -21.45
C PRO A 49 2.10 -8.04 -22.70
N GLN A 50 1.80 -7.48 -23.88
CA GLN A 50 2.38 -7.95 -25.14
C GLN A 50 3.92 -7.90 -25.04
N GLY A 51 4.59 -8.98 -25.47
CA GLY A 51 6.03 -9.13 -25.33
C GLY A 51 6.52 -9.47 -23.90
N GLY A 52 5.59 -9.63 -22.93
CA GLY A 52 5.91 -9.95 -21.54
C GLY A 52 6.32 -8.74 -20.70
N TYR A 53 6.62 -9.00 -19.42
CA TYR A 53 6.98 -7.93 -18.48
C TYR A 53 8.38 -7.33 -18.74
N ALA A 54 9.31 -8.08 -19.36
CA ALA A 54 10.62 -7.54 -19.72
C ALA A 54 10.46 -6.43 -20.77
N ALA A 55 9.78 -6.70 -21.86
CA ALA A 55 9.51 -5.71 -22.90
C ALA A 55 8.67 -4.53 -22.36
N PHE A 56 7.74 -4.79 -21.43
CA PHE A 56 6.98 -3.73 -20.79
C PHE A 56 7.88 -2.81 -19.96
N ILE A 57 8.81 -3.37 -19.18
CA ILE A 57 9.77 -2.61 -18.39
C ILE A 57 10.67 -1.78 -19.30
N ASP A 58 11.24 -2.38 -20.33
CA ASP A 58 12.15 -1.71 -21.27
C ASP A 58 11.48 -0.52 -21.99
N ASN A 59 10.19 -0.62 -22.28
CA ASN A 59 9.47 0.40 -23.04
C ASN A 59 8.78 1.46 -22.17
N TRP A 60 8.34 1.10 -20.95
CA TRP A 60 7.42 1.94 -20.17
C TRP A 60 7.88 2.26 -18.76
N TRP A 61 8.78 1.46 -18.17
CA TRP A 61 9.25 1.74 -16.83
C TRP A 61 10.26 2.88 -16.85
N GLN A 62 10.09 3.83 -15.95
CA GLN A 62 11.00 4.94 -15.76
C GLN A 62 11.34 5.09 -14.29
N ARG A 63 12.60 5.40 -14.01
CA ARG A 63 13.02 5.77 -12.68
C ARG A 63 12.44 7.15 -12.34
N ALA A 64 11.89 7.31 -11.15
CA ALA A 64 11.43 8.61 -10.69
C ALA A 64 12.62 9.51 -10.35
N THR A 65 12.49 10.79 -10.69
CA THR A 65 13.45 11.83 -10.31
C THR A 65 12.76 12.82 -9.40
N ILE A 66 13.26 12.96 -8.17
CA ILE A 66 12.76 13.93 -7.21
C ILE A 66 13.44 15.26 -7.51
N SER A 67 12.70 16.21 -8.08
CA SER A 67 13.24 17.52 -8.49
C SER A 67 12.18 18.61 -8.37
N GLY A 68 12.65 19.86 -8.43
CA GLY A 68 11.79 21.07 -8.32
C GLY A 68 11.33 21.31 -6.88
N GLU A 69 10.48 22.31 -6.66
CA GLU A 69 9.95 22.72 -5.36
C GLU A 69 8.42 22.74 -5.32
N ASP A 70 7.76 22.53 -6.46
CA ASP A 70 6.31 22.54 -6.59
C ASP A 70 5.66 21.31 -5.95
N ASP A 71 4.38 21.42 -5.62
CA ASP A 71 3.54 20.28 -5.23
C ASP A 71 3.54 19.24 -6.34
N ARG A 72 3.79 18.00 -5.98
CA ARG A 72 3.99 16.93 -6.97
C ARG A 72 3.67 15.55 -6.41
N VAL A 73 3.27 14.67 -7.31
CA VAL A 73 3.03 13.25 -7.04
C VAL A 73 3.98 12.41 -7.90
N TRP A 74 4.67 11.46 -7.27
CA TRP A 74 5.44 10.42 -7.95
C TRP A 74 4.82 9.07 -7.68
N TRP A 75 4.41 8.38 -8.73
CA TRP A 75 3.98 6.99 -8.63
C TRP A 75 5.19 6.07 -8.53
N LEU A 76 5.33 5.38 -7.40
CA LEU A 76 6.48 4.51 -7.14
C LEU A 76 6.23 3.05 -7.56
N GLY A 77 5.05 2.75 -8.05
CA GLY A 77 4.61 1.42 -8.48
C GLY A 77 3.60 0.78 -7.54
N HIS A 78 2.72 -0.06 -8.09
CA HIS A 78 1.55 -0.62 -7.43
C HIS A 78 0.70 0.50 -6.81
N THR A 79 0.50 0.49 -5.50
CA THR A 79 -0.25 1.52 -4.75
C THR A 79 0.66 2.55 -4.08
N SER A 80 1.98 2.40 -4.22
CA SER A 80 2.94 3.28 -3.55
C SER A 80 3.07 4.61 -4.26
N MET A 81 2.83 5.71 -3.54
CA MET A 81 2.96 7.08 -4.04
C MET A 81 3.78 7.91 -3.08
N LEU A 82 4.65 8.77 -3.62
CA LEU A 82 5.31 9.84 -2.89
C LEU A 82 4.66 11.15 -3.30
N LEU A 83 4.25 11.93 -2.34
CA LEU A 83 3.68 13.26 -2.53
C LEU A 83 4.62 14.30 -1.94
N ARG A 84 4.74 15.44 -2.60
CA ARG A 84 5.19 16.68 -1.98
C ARG A 84 4.03 17.66 -1.98
N LEU A 85 3.65 18.13 -0.80
CA LEU A 85 2.57 19.09 -0.58
C LEU A 85 3.09 20.17 0.36
N ASP A 86 3.11 21.41 -0.09
CA ASP A 86 3.63 22.57 0.65
C ASP A 86 5.00 22.28 1.31
N GLY A 87 5.90 21.68 0.53
CA GLY A 87 7.25 21.30 0.94
C GLY A 87 7.35 20.01 1.76
N ALA A 88 6.27 19.48 2.34
CA ALA A 88 6.27 18.24 3.10
C ALA A 88 6.24 17.00 2.20
N PHE A 89 7.01 15.96 2.55
CA PHE A 89 7.02 14.68 1.83
C PHE A 89 6.19 13.63 2.57
N LEU A 90 5.16 13.11 1.88
CA LEU A 90 4.27 12.07 2.38
C LEU A 90 4.39 10.83 1.52
N LEU A 91 4.58 9.66 2.15
CA LEU A 91 4.68 8.38 1.46
C LEU A 91 3.44 7.54 1.75
N ILE A 92 2.72 7.15 0.70
CA ILE A 92 1.45 6.39 0.80
C ILE A 92 1.69 4.94 0.42
N ASP A 93 1.17 4.02 1.24
CA ASP A 93 1.17 2.56 1.04
C ASP A 93 2.51 2.03 0.48
N PRO A 94 3.64 2.26 1.18
CA PRO A 94 4.96 1.93 0.67
C PRO A 94 5.19 0.43 0.63
N VAL A 95 5.31 -0.13 -0.57
CA VAL A 95 5.61 -1.54 -0.82
C VAL A 95 6.83 -1.62 -1.74
N PHE A 96 7.99 -1.96 -1.21
CA PHE A 96 9.24 -2.09 -1.97
C PHE A 96 9.74 -3.55 -2.01
N SER A 97 9.09 -4.45 -1.26
CA SER A 97 9.40 -5.89 -1.28
C SER A 97 9.04 -6.53 -2.61
N GLN A 98 9.75 -7.63 -2.94
CA GLN A 98 9.48 -8.42 -4.13
C GLN A 98 8.16 -9.19 -4.09
N ARG A 99 7.60 -9.39 -2.90
CA ARG A 99 6.33 -10.12 -2.71
C ARG A 99 5.41 -9.41 -1.72
N ALA A 100 4.13 -9.34 -2.09
CA ALA A 100 3.05 -8.94 -1.19
C ALA A 100 2.68 -10.14 -0.30
N SER A 101 3.49 -10.38 0.74
CA SER A 101 3.38 -11.58 1.57
C SER A 101 4.07 -11.40 2.93
N PRO A 102 3.60 -12.11 3.98
CA PRO A 102 4.33 -12.16 5.26
C PRO A 102 5.67 -12.88 5.16
N VAL A 103 5.86 -13.72 4.11
CA VAL A 103 7.07 -14.50 3.86
C VAL A 103 7.70 -14.12 2.51
N SER A 104 9.01 -14.43 2.35
CA SER A 104 9.76 -14.02 1.15
C SER A 104 9.68 -15.01 -0.01
N PHE A 105 9.32 -16.24 0.26
CA PHE A 105 9.37 -17.34 -0.71
C PHE A 105 8.02 -17.65 -1.36
N SER A 106 6.91 -17.14 -0.83
CA SER A 106 5.55 -17.42 -1.30
C SER A 106 4.71 -16.13 -1.40
N GLY A 107 3.63 -16.18 -2.17
CA GLY A 107 2.71 -15.07 -2.39
C GLY A 107 2.96 -14.30 -3.68
N PRO A 108 2.07 -13.33 -4.03
CA PRO A 108 2.15 -12.56 -5.26
C PRO A 108 3.49 -11.86 -5.42
N GLN A 109 4.12 -12.04 -6.58
CA GLN A 109 5.42 -11.44 -6.89
C GLN A 109 5.23 -10.14 -7.67
N ARG A 110 6.04 -9.14 -7.33
CA ARG A 110 6.15 -7.89 -8.08
C ARG A 110 6.59 -8.19 -9.53
N LYS A 111 5.95 -7.54 -10.47
CA LYS A 111 6.22 -7.71 -11.92
C LYS A 111 7.08 -6.59 -12.49
N THR A 112 6.97 -5.38 -11.94
CA THR A 112 7.76 -4.22 -12.33
C THR A 112 8.53 -3.69 -11.11
N PRO A 113 9.79 -3.25 -11.23
CA PRO A 113 10.52 -2.70 -10.10
C PRO A 113 9.86 -1.40 -9.60
N PRO A 114 10.00 -1.04 -8.33
CA PRO A 114 9.61 0.29 -7.87
C PRO A 114 10.47 1.35 -8.56
N SER A 115 9.90 2.53 -8.82
CA SER A 115 10.60 3.61 -9.54
C SER A 115 11.68 4.31 -8.68
N LEU A 116 11.68 4.08 -7.36
CA LEU A 116 12.72 4.46 -6.40
C LEU A 116 12.92 3.33 -5.39
N SER A 117 14.10 3.26 -4.80
CA SER A 117 14.37 2.45 -3.62
C SER A 117 14.17 3.26 -2.34
N VAL A 118 14.09 2.58 -1.18
CA VAL A 118 14.01 3.25 0.14
C VAL A 118 15.18 4.21 0.35
N ASN A 119 16.39 3.87 -0.17
CA ASN A 119 17.58 4.70 0.02
C ASN A 119 17.57 6.00 -0.80
N GLU A 120 16.72 6.09 -1.79
CA GLU A 120 16.61 7.25 -2.69
C GLU A 120 15.47 8.21 -2.30
N LEU A 121 14.67 7.81 -1.32
CA LEU A 121 13.60 8.68 -0.81
C LEU A 121 14.18 9.93 -0.13
N PRO A 122 13.54 11.10 -0.27
CA PRO A 122 13.87 12.28 0.52
C PRO A 122 13.59 12.06 2.01
N ALA A 123 13.90 13.02 2.84
CA ALA A 123 13.39 13.05 4.21
C ALA A 123 11.85 13.03 4.18
N LEU A 124 11.24 12.16 4.98
CA LEU A 124 9.79 11.99 5.03
C LEU A 124 9.22 12.64 6.28
N ASP A 125 8.17 13.41 6.11
CA ASP A 125 7.38 13.99 7.20
C ASP A 125 6.32 13.00 7.68
N ALA A 126 5.69 12.27 6.75
CA ALA A 126 4.66 11.29 7.10
C ALA A 126 4.67 10.05 6.19
N ILE A 127 4.16 8.95 6.75
CA ILE A 127 3.80 7.73 6.02
C ILE A 127 2.34 7.43 6.30
N LEU A 128 1.54 7.20 5.24
CA LEU A 128 0.14 6.86 5.32
C LEU A 128 -0.07 5.40 4.89
N ILE A 129 -0.77 4.63 5.70
CA ILE A 129 -1.17 3.25 5.39
C ILE A 129 -2.69 3.19 5.30
N SER A 130 -3.21 2.87 4.13
CA SER A 130 -4.64 2.80 3.87
C SER A 130 -5.31 1.62 4.58
N HIS A 131 -4.69 0.44 4.55
CA HIS A 131 -5.16 -0.76 5.22
C HIS A 131 -4.05 -1.82 5.37
N ASN A 132 -4.37 -2.95 6.00
CA ASN A 132 -3.39 -3.94 6.44
C ASN A 132 -3.15 -5.12 5.48
N HIS A 133 -3.57 -5.05 4.23
CA HIS A 133 -3.17 -6.04 3.24
C HIS A 133 -1.67 -5.94 2.94
N TYR A 134 -1.05 -7.05 2.57
CA TYR A 134 0.41 -7.12 2.38
C TYR A 134 0.93 -6.33 1.18
N ASP A 135 0.06 -5.96 0.24
CA ASP A 135 0.34 -5.11 -0.91
C ASP A 135 0.12 -3.60 -0.61
N HIS A 136 -0.18 -3.26 0.66
CA HIS A 136 -0.27 -1.90 1.19
C HIS A 136 0.58 -1.72 2.47
N LEU A 137 0.58 -2.71 3.36
CA LEU A 137 1.38 -2.74 4.58
C LEU A 137 2.51 -3.76 4.48
N ASP A 138 3.63 -3.35 3.90
CA ASP A 138 4.83 -4.16 3.75
C ASP A 138 5.72 -4.01 4.99
N LYS A 139 5.74 -5.04 5.82
CA LYS A 139 6.52 -5.09 7.06
C LYS A 139 8.02 -4.85 6.86
N ARG A 140 8.60 -5.31 5.75
CA ARG A 140 10.04 -5.15 5.48
C ARG A 140 10.35 -3.73 5.08
N THR A 141 9.54 -3.18 4.19
CA THR A 141 9.60 -1.78 3.79
C THR A 141 9.43 -0.87 5.00
N LEU A 142 8.41 -1.09 5.83
CA LEU A 142 8.18 -0.29 7.03
C LEU A 142 9.39 -0.30 7.97
N ARG A 143 10.00 -1.46 8.20
CA ARG A 143 11.23 -1.55 9.03
C ARG A 143 12.39 -0.75 8.45
N ALA A 144 12.59 -0.80 7.13
CA ALA A 144 13.64 -0.05 6.46
C ALA A 144 13.38 1.47 6.56
N LEU A 145 12.12 1.89 6.38
CA LEU A 145 11.72 3.29 6.49
C LEU A 145 11.90 3.83 7.91
N VAL A 146 11.42 3.12 8.93
CA VAL A 146 11.58 3.55 10.34
C VAL A 146 13.04 3.60 10.77
N LYS A 147 13.88 2.68 10.25
CA LYS A 147 15.34 2.74 10.49
C LYS A 147 15.98 3.98 9.85
N ARG A 148 15.53 4.36 8.66
CA ARG A 148 16.08 5.51 7.92
C ARG A 148 15.52 6.84 8.41
N PHE A 149 14.25 6.87 8.79
CA PHE A 149 13.49 8.04 9.22
C PHE A 149 12.87 7.77 10.60
N PRO A 150 13.67 7.78 11.68
CA PRO A 150 13.20 7.33 13.01
C PRO A 150 12.11 8.21 13.62
N ASP A 151 12.01 9.47 13.18
CA ASP A 151 11.05 10.45 13.69
C ASP A 151 9.87 10.70 12.74
N VAL A 152 9.73 9.88 11.67
CA VAL A 152 8.60 9.96 10.75
C VAL A 152 7.29 9.62 11.45
N THR A 153 6.23 10.40 11.19
CA THR A 153 4.90 10.13 11.72
C THR A 153 4.16 9.14 10.81
N LEU A 154 3.61 8.07 11.39
CA LEU A 154 2.76 7.12 10.68
C LEU A 154 1.28 7.42 10.93
N PHE A 155 0.51 7.55 9.86
CA PHE A 155 -0.94 7.54 9.89
C PHE A 155 -1.43 6.16 9.44
N VAL A 156 -2.13 5.47 10.32
CA VAL A 156 -2.57 4.09 10.09
C VAL A 156 -4.04 3.91 10.50
N PRO A 157 -4.74 2.92 9.95
CA PRO A 157 -6.10 2.59 10.38
C PRO A 157 -6.17 2.32 11.88
N LEU A 158 -7.32 2.67 12.46
CA LEU A 158 -7.62 2.43 13.86
C LEU A 158 -7.36 0.95 14.22
N GLY A 159 -6.59 0.74 15.31
CA GLY A 159 -6.19 -0.59 15.76
C GLY A 159 -4.83 -1.07 15.27
N LEU A 160 -4.19 -0.42 14.31
CA LEU A 160 -2.83 -0.80 13.86
C LEU A 160 -1.71 -0.11 14.64
N GLY A 161 -2.00 0.93 15.43
CA GLY A 161 -1.00 1.71 16.14
C GLY A 161 -0.07 0.85 17.02
N ASP A 162 -0.63 -0.03 17.86
CA ASP A 162 0.18 -0.91 18.72
C ASP A 162 1.03 -1.91 17.93
N TRP A 163 0.51 -2.39 16.81
CA TRP A 163 1.28 -3.24 15.92
C TRP A 163 2.50 -2.49 15.35
N CYS A 164 2.35 -1.23 15.00
CA CYS A 164 3.42 -0.36 14.52
C CYS A 164 4.44 -0.05 15.62
N ARG A 165 3.99 0.35 16.83
CA ARG A 165 4.87 0.65 17.97
C ARG A 165 5.77 -0.54 18.33
N ARG A 166 5.21 -1.76 18.36
CA ARG A 166 6.01 -2.99 18.57
C ARG A 166 7.05 -3.26 17.48
N ARG A 167 7.07 -2.49 16.40
CA ARG A 167 8.04 -2.56 15.28
C ARG A 167 8.96 -1.37 15.19
N GLY A 168 9.00 -0.56 16.25
CA GLY A 168 9.93 0.55 16.38
C GLY A 168 9.43 1.88 15.84
N VAL A 169 8.14 1.98 15.45
CA VAL A 169 7.53 3.26 15.10
C VAL A 169 7.35 4.09 16.37
N ARG A 170 7.88 5.29 16.38
CA ARG A 170 7.81 6.21 17.55
C ARG A 170 6.54 7.05 17.54
N HIS A 171 6.16 7.53 16.36
CA HIS A 171 5.02 8.44 16.18
C HIS A 171 3.96 7.75 15.31
N VAL A 172 2.79 7.41 15.91
CA VAL A 172 1.66 6.76 15.27
C VAL A 172 0.35 7.08 16.01
#